data_e7e3bcccc28da7a8480fd4549d64e6a6
#
_entry.id   e7e3bcccc28da7a8480fd4549d64e6a6
#
_cell.length_a   1.000
_cell.length_b   1.000
_cell.length_c   1.000
_cell.angle_alpha   90.00
_cell.angle_beta   90.00
_cell.angle_gamma   90.00
#
_symmetry.space_group_name_H-M   'P 1'
#
loop_
_entity.id
_entity.type
_entity.pdbx_description
1 polymer ?
#
loop_
_entity_poly.entity_id
_entity_poly.type
_entity_poly.pdbx_seq_one_letter_code
_entity_poly.pdbx_strand_id
1 'polypeptide(L)'
;MRLRISCVVVGILSLALSLVQLTFAQTLAKTTSALPQPARGMAEGQAGSALPAAAADVTTTGGTADHLPIFNGTATVIDSIVSQSGTTLDVTGAVAMPATNSSGTEGVLTIGNMLLHNYGPSGSDNAFLGYKAGNFKTTGSFDTGTGYAALYSNTTGDYNTAMGAYTLSVNTTGHGNSAVGYGALNANTTGIQNQAFGIDALLANTTGSGNSALGGGALAKNTTGGSSSTTGGNSAFGNFALYVSTTAGGNSAFGYSALTADTTGTDNVAVGAAALAKLKTGTDNIAIGTGAGGNLDAAESNDIYIGSSGIAGESDTIRIGYIGTIKAAAIAGIYGSASASGVEVLVNAAGQLGTTTSSRRFKHQIADMGEASDVLMKLRPVAFNYKPELDETQTRQYGLVAEEVAQVAPQLVVFDKDGAAQSVRYHFVNAMLLNEVQKQRHLVEEQQKTNEAQRNTVARQQDELQDLAARVLKLEMLLTAKQ
;
A
#
# COMPACT_ATOMS: atom_id res chain seq x y z
N MET A 1 -15.30 18.52 -12.73
CA MET A 1 -14.33 19.04 -11.76
C MET A 1 -13.50 17.94 -11.06
N ARG A 2 -13.63 16.67 -11.44
CA ARG A 2 -12.86 15.53 -10.88
C ARG A 2 -11.52 15.21 -11.58
N LEU A 3 -11.12 15.97 -12.59
CA LEU A 3 -9.92 15.72 -13.41
C LEU A 3 -8.69 16.59 -13.02
N ARG A 4 -8.80 17.54 -12.10
CA ARG A 4 -7.72 18.49 -11.80
C ARG A 4 -6.82 18.12 -10.60
N ILE A 5 -7.24 17.23 -9.70
CA ILE A 5 -6.44 16.87 -8.51
C ILE A 5 -5.45 15.74 -8.82
N SER A 6 -5.80 14.81 -9.71
CA SER A 6 -4.89 13.73 -10.13
C SER A 6 -3.69 14.23 -10.93
N CYS A 7 -3.83 15.32 -11.71
CA CYS A 7 -2.72 15.89 -12.49
C CYS A 7 -1.70 16.65 -11.62
N VAL A 8 -2.10 17.22 -10.49
CA VAL A 8 -1.18 18.00 -9.65
C VAL A 8 -0.25 17.10 -8.84
N VAL A 9 -0.76 15.99 -8.29
CA VAL A 9 0.07 15.04 -7.50
C VAL A 9 1.02 14.26 -8.42
N VAL A 10 0.58 13.84 -9.59
CA VAL A 10 1.45 13.21 -10.60
C VAL A 10 2.47 14.20 -11.16
N GLY A 11 2.09 15.46 -11.34
CA GLY A 11 2.99 16.54 -11.77
C GLY A 11 4.08 16.86 -10.76
N ILE A 12 3.80 16.87 -9.47
CA ILE A 12 4.79 17.13 -8.41
C ILE A 12 5.76 15.96 -8.25
N LEU A 13 5.28 14.71 -8.34
CA LEU A 13 6.17 13.53 -8.32
C LEU A 13 7.06 13.45 -9.56
N SER A 14 6.53 13.78 -10.74
CA SER A 14 7.28 13.85 -12.00
C SER A 14 8.33 14.96 -11.98
N LEU A 15 8.01 16.12 -11.40
CA LEU A 15 8.94 17.22 -11.26
C LEU A 15 10.08 16.93 -10.26
N ALA A 16 9.78 16.25 -9.15
CA ALA A 16 10.78 15.81 -8.18
C ALA A 16 11.74 14.76 -8.77
N LEU A 17 11.23 13.80 -9.56
CA LEU A 17 12.06 12.80 -10.24
C LEU A 17 12.92 13.44 -11.33
N SER A 18 12.40 14.44 -12.06
CA SER A 18 13.15 15.16 -13.09
C SER A 18 14.25 16.04 -12.49
N LEU A 19 14.04 16.65 -11.30
CA LEU A 19 15.09 17.40 -10.60
C LEU A 19 16.21 16.52 -10.08
N VAL A 20 15.91 15.31 -9.59
CA VAL A 20 16.92 14.34 -9.15
C VAL A 20 17.73 13.82 -10.34
N GLN A 21 17.11 13.58 -11.49
CA GLN A 21 17.82 13.19 -12.71
C GLN A 21 18.68 14.33 -13.28
N LEU A 22 18.21 15.56 -13.20
CA LEU A 22 18.97 16.74 -13.68
C LEU A 22 20.21 17.02 -12.82
N THR A 23 20.12 16.87 -11.50
CA THR A 23 21.26 17.02 -10.59
C THR A 23 22.28 15.90 -10.77
N PHE A 24 21.84 14.66 -11.03
CA PHE A 24 22.74 13.54 -11.33
C PHE A 24 23.46 13.73 -12.69
N ALA A 25 22.75 14.18 -13.72
CA ALA A 25 23.33 14.47 -15.04
C ALA A 25 24.31 15.66 -14.99
N GLN A 26 24.04 16.70 -14.21
CA GLN A 26 24.95 17.84 -14.06
C GLN A 26 26.20 17.51 -13.23
N THR A 27 26.10 16.57 -12.27
CA THR A 27 27.26 16.08 -11.51
C THR A 27 28.15 15.19 -12.40
N LEU A 28 27.54 14.35 -13.25
CA LEU A 28 28.27 13.51 -14.20
C LEU A 28 28.97 14.36 -15.29
N ALA A 29 28.31 15.40 -15.79
CA ALA A 29 28.90 16.30 -16.81
C ALA A 29 30.06 17.15 -16.27
N LYS A 30 30.10 17.45 -14.97
CA LYS A 30 31.23 18.14 -14.36
C LYS A 30 32.44 17.28 -14.10
N THR A 31 32.27 15.93 -13.95
CA THR A 31 33.38 14.99 -13.77
C THR A 31 34.00 14.54 -15.10
N THR A 32 33.28 14.65 -16.23
CA THR A 32 33.80 14.24 -17.56
C THR A 32 34.56 15.36 -18.29
N SER A 33 34.53 16.60 -17.80
CA SER A 33 35.28 17.74 -18.44
C SER A 33 36.76 17.83 -18.06
N ALA A 34 37.29 16.90 -17.25
CA ALA A 34 38.68 16.92 -16.78
C ALA A 34 39.59 15.83 -17.38
N LEU A 35 39.14 15.12 -18.42
CA LEU A 35 40.01 14.18 -19.15
C LEU A 35 40.63 14.86 -20.38
N PRO A 36 41.95 14.85 -20.55
CA PRO A 36 42.63 15.43 -21.72
C PRO A 36 42.24 14.68 -22.95
N GLN A 37 41.84 15.38 -23.99
CA GLN A 37 41.60 14.85 -25.34
C GLN A 37 42.89 14.26 -25.93
N PRO A 38 42.89 13.08 -26.55
CA PRO A 38 44.06 12.59 -27.25
C PRO A 38 44.29 13.45 -28.52
N ALA A 39 45.53 13.85 -28.72
CA ALA A 39 45.97 14.64 -29.87
C ALA A 39 45.70 13.87 -31.18
N ARG A 40 44.90 14.51 -32.07
CA ARG A 40 44.78 14.10 -33.47
C ARG A 40 46.08 14.45 -34.17
N GLY A 41 46.64 13.43 -34.79
CA GLY A 41 47.69 13.62 -35.80
C GLY A 41 48.73 12.54 -35.81
N MET A 42 48.45 11.43 -36.48
CA MET A 42 49.53 10.67 -37.14
C MET A 42 48.99 10.21 -38.49
N ALA A 43 49.77 10.55 -39.48
CA ALA A 43 49.56 10.38 -40.89
C ALA A 43 49.52 8.91 -41.34
N GLU A 44 48.67 8.63 -42.32
CA GLU A 44 48.75 7.43 -43.14
C GLU A 44 50.09 7.38 -43.84
N GLY A 45 50.80 6.27 -43.72
CA GLY A 45 52.08 6.01 -44.35
C GLY A 45 52.34 4.53 -44.61
N GLN A 46 52.01 4.12 -45.84
CA GLN A 46 52.56 2.99 -46.62
C GLN A 46 52.45 1.58 -46.06
N ALA A 47 51.67 0.80 -46.80
CA ALA A 47 51.75 -0.66 -46.95
C ALA A 47 53.05 -1.13 -47.56
N GLY A 48 53.53 -2.24 -47.05
CA GLY A 48 54.38 -3.16 -47.86
C GLY A 48 55.75 -3.43 -47.33
N SER A 49 55.93 -4.52 -46.66
CA SER A 49 56.89 -5.55 -47.06
C SER A 49 56.80 -6.81 -46.17
N ALA A 50 56.95 -7.95 -46.79
CA ALA A 50 56.82 -9.29 -46.24
C ALA A 50 57.70 -9.50 -44.98
N LEU A 51 57.16 -10.18 -43.97
CA LEU A 51 57.88 -10.66 -42.79
C LEU A 51 58.98 -11.66 -43.24
N PRO A 52 60.22 -11.53 -42.78
CA PRO A 52 61.18 -12.61 -42.86
C PRO A 52 60.81 -13.76 -41.96
N ALA A 53 60.93 -14.97 -42.43
CA ALA A 53 60.71 -16.22 -41.73
C ALA A 53 61.68 -16.42 -40.56
N ALA A 54 61.12 -17.04 -39.48
CA ALA A 54 61.77 -17.56 -38.28
C ALA A 54 62.42 -16.52 -37.36
N ALA A 55 61.66 -16.19 -36.33
CA ALA A 55 62.27 -15.61 -35.13
C ALA A 55 63.22 -16.65 -34.51
N ALA A 56 64.49 -16.37 -34.51
CA ALA A 56 65.46 -17.07 -33.68
C ALA A 56 65.13 -16.77 -32.21
N ASP A 57 65.25 -17.77 -31.36
CA ASP A 57 65.13 -17.58 -29.89
C ASP A 57 65.97 -16.36 -29.47
N VAL A 58 65.32 -15.35 -29.00
CA VAL A 58 65.97 -14.19 -28.40
C VAL A 58 66.51 -14.60 -27.06
N THR A 59 67.74 -15.11 -26.99
CA THR A 59 68.48 -15.24 -25.77
C THR A 59 68.99 -13.85 -25.39
N THR A 60 68.47 -13.32 -24.31
CA THR A 60 68.88 -12.04 -23.72
C THR A 60 70.26 -12.18 -23.06
N THR A 61 71.34 -12.07 -23.87
CA THR A 61 72.67 -11.82 -23.28
C THR A 61 72.94 -10.33 -23.34
N GLY A 62 72.61 -9.62 -22.24
CA GLY A 62 73.03 -8.23 -22.09
C GLY A 62 71.91 -7.18 -21.86
N GLY A 63 70.66 -7.55 -21.71
CA GLY A 63 69.63 -6.62 -21.24
C GLY A 63 69.61 -6.50 -19.72
N THR A 64 69.21 -5.38 -19.18
CA THR A 64 68.91 -5.26 -17.75
C THR A 64 67.88 -6.34 -17.41
N ALA A 65 68.12 -7.12 -16.38
CA ALA A 65 67.48 -8.39 -16.05
C ALA A 65 65.93 -8.30 -15.78
N ASP A 66 65.30 -7.17 -16.02
CA ASP A 66 63.96 -6.82 -15.51
C ASP A 66 62.94 -6.47 -16.62
N HIS A 67 63.30 -6.56 -17.92
CA HIS A 67 62.39 -6.20 -19.02
C HIS A 67 62.24 -7.34 -20.03
N LEU A 68 60.98 -7.61 -20.41
CA LEU A 68 60.68 -8.52 -21.57
C LEU A 68 60.83 -7.76 -22.89
N PRO A 69 61.59 -8.27 -23.87
CA PRO A 69 61.78 -7.59 -25.15
C PRO A 69 60.50 -7.62 -25.99
N ILE A 70 60.20 -6.51 -26.64
CA ILE A 70 59.08 -6.39 -27.59
C ILE A 70 59.64 -6.09 -28.99
N PHE A 71 59.08 -6.73 -30.02
CA PHE A 71 59.35 -6.45 -31.43
C PHE A 71 58.24 -5.53 -31.99
N ASN A 72 58.61 -4.36 -32.49
CA ASN A 72 57.69 -3.38 -33.10
C ASN A 72 57.47 -3.55 -34.59
N GLY A 73 57.71 -4.73 -35.17
CA GLY A 73 57.50 -4.99 -36.57
C GLY A 73 58.65 -4.58 -37.47
N THR A 74 59.75 -3.92 -37.03
CA THR A 74 60.91 -3.50 -37.76
C THR A 74 62.19 -4.19 -37.32
N ALA A 75 62.13 -5.36 -36.68
CA ALA A 75 63.27 -6.10 -36.10
C ALA A 75 64.08 -5.31 -35.02
N THR A 76 63.57 -4.22 -34.51
CA THR A 76 64.24 -3.47 -33.45
C THR A 76 63.64 -3.93 -32.11
N VAL A 77 64.46 -4.41 -31.19
CA VAL A 77 64.06 -4.69 -29.79
C VAL A 77 64.02 -3.35 -29.03
N ILE A 78 62.88 -2.98 -28.54
CA ILE A 78 62.70 -1.82 -27.66
C ILE A 78 62.46 -2.28 -26.21
N ASP A 79 62.60 -1.39 -25.25
CA ASP A 79 62.29 -1.69 -23.87
C ASP A 79 60.82 -2.14 -23.72
N SER A 80 60.66 -3.23 -22.99
CA SER A 80 59.33 -3.75 -22.72
C SER A 80 58.49 -2.73 -21.95
N ILE A 81 57.22 -2.63 -22.31
CA ILE A 81 56.22 -1.92 -21.51
C ILE A 81 55.91 -2.68 -20.18
N VAL A 82 56.45 -3.88 -20.06
CA VAL A 82 56.27 -4.75 -18.89
C VAL A 82 57.60 -4.88 -18.20
N SER A 83 57.71 -4.43 -16.95
CA SER A 83 58.89 -4.56 -16.09
C SER A 83 58.53 -5.23 -14.79
N GLN A 84 59.50 -5.87 -14.15
CA GLN A 84 59.36 -6.45 -12.80
C GLN A 84 60.24 -5.69 -11.82
N SER A 85 59.62 -5.20 -10.73
CA SER A 85 60.33 -4.59 -9.63
C SER A 85 60.02 -5.40 -8.33
N GLY A 86 60.96 -6.21 -7.90
CA GLY A 86 60.77 -7.13 -6.78
C GLY A 86 59.68 -8.17 -7.11
N THR A 87 58.55 -8.11 -6.38
CA THR A 87 57.39 -8.98 -6.63
C THR A 87 56.29 -8.32 -7.47
N THR A 88 56.55 -7.10 -7.98
CA THR A 88 55.53 -6.33 -8.75
C THR A 88 55.88 -6.42 -10.26
N LEU A 89 54.89 -6.68 -11.07
CA LEU A 89 54.93 -6.59 -12.52
C LEU A 89 54.29 -5.26 -12.95
N ASP A 90 55.10 -4.34 -13.46
CA ASP A 90 54.66 -3.02 -13.89
C ASP A 90 54.40 -3.03 -15.40
N VAL A 91 53.20 -2.62 -15.82
CA VAL A 91 52.80 -2.48 -17.21
C VAL A 91 52.52 -1.00 -17.50
N THR A 92 53.38 -0.37 -18.33
CA THR A 92 53.27 1.06 -18.68
C THR A 92 52.46 1.30 -19.94
N GLY A 93 51.50 0.46 -20.26
CA GLY A 93 50.65 0.57 -21.44
C GLY A 93 49.37 -0.22 -21.30
N ALA A 94 48.58 -0.27 -22.39
CA ALA A 94 47.37 -1.08 -22.39
C ALA A 94 47.73 -2.56 -22.63
N VAL A 95 47.13 -3.45 -21.84
CA VAL A 95 47.16 -4.90 -22.07
C VAL A 95 45.94 -5.25 -22.93
N ALA A 96 46.17 -5.54 -24.23
CA ALA A 96 45.12 -6.05 -25.09
C ALA A 96 45.12 -7.58 -25.02
N MET A 97 44.00 -8.14 -24.67
CA MET A 97 43.79 -9.59 -24.60
C MET A 97 42.89 -10.05 -25.76
N PRO A 98 43.15 -11.21 -26.37
CA PRO A 98 42.19 -11.78 -27.32
C PRO A 98 40.86 -12.09 -26.64
N ALA A 99 39.81 -12.29 -27.47
CA ALA A 99 38.52 -12.75 -26.93
C ALA A 99 38.69 -14.12 -26.24
N THR A 100 37.99 -14.32 -25.13
CA THR A 100 38.05 -15.58 -24.36
C THR A 100 37.49 -16.73 -25.22
N ASN A 101 38.27 -17.80 -25.40
CA ASN A 101 37.81 -18.99 -26.11
C ASN A 101 36.99 -19.95 -25.20
N SER A 102 36.32 -20.93 -25.83
CA SER A 102 35.47 -21.88 -25.14
C SER A 102 36.20 -22.84 -24.18
N SER A 103 37.50 -22.96 -24.31
CA SER A 103 38.36 -23.74 -23.39
C SER A 103 38.82 -22.93 -22.18
N GLY A 104 38.58 -21.62 -22.17
CA GLY A 104 39.05 -20.71 -21.12
C GLY A 104 40.59 -20.58 -21.07
N THR A 105 41.27 -20.83 -22.18
CA THR A 105 42.75 -20.79 -22.30
C THR A 105 43.27 -19.51 -22.90
N GLU A 106 42.43 -18.71 -23.57
CA GLU A 106 42.79 -17.44 -24.17
C GLU A 106 41.84 -16.33 -23.69
N GLY A 107 42.31 -15.10 -23.67
CA GLY A 107 41.52 -13.95 -23.23
C GLY A 107 41.17 -13.94 -21.76
N VAL A 108 41.87 -14.67 -20.93
CA VAL A 108 41.66 -14.79 -19.49
C VAL A 108 42.85 -14.22 -18.73
N LEU A 109 42.59 -13.23 -17.86
CA LEU A 109 43.58 -12.74 -16.91
C LEU A 109 43.37 -13.41 -15.56
N THR A 110 44.34 -14.16 -15.08
CA THR A 110 44.30 -14.79 -13.77
C THR A 110 45.31 -14.12 -12.83
N ILE A 111 44.83 -13.59 -11.71
CA ILE A 111 45.65 -13.02 -10.63
C ILE A 111 45.35 -13.80 -9.38
N GLY A 112 46.19 -14.75 -9.01
CA GLY A 112 45.91 -15.69 -7.92
C GLY A 112 44.68 -16.52 -8.21
N ASN A 113 43.61 -16.40 -7.37
CA ASN A 113 42.31 -17.06 -7.59
C ASN A 113 41.29 -16.16 -8.30
N MET A 114 41.65 -14.93 -8.69
CA MET A 114 40.75 -14.02 -9.38
C MET A 114 40.85 -14.28 -10.89
N LEU A 115 39.69 -14.36 -11.54
CA LEU A 115 39.56 -14.59 -12.97
C LEU A 115 38.80 -13.39 -13.58
N LEU A 116 39.36 -12.80 -14.66
CA LEU A 116 38.69 -11.79 -15.45
C LEU A 116 38.59 -12.32 -16.90
N HIS A 117 37.37 -12.37 -17.43
CA HIS A 117 37.14 -12.81 -18.82
C HIS A 117 35.84 -12.22 -19.39
N ASN A 118 35.67 -12.30 -20.71
CA ASN A 118 34.50 -11.83 -21.43
C ASN A 118 33.87 -12.94 -22.33
N TYR A 119 33.96 -14.20 -21.91
CA TYR A 119 33.45 -15.30 -22.72
C TYR A 119 31.99 -15.13 -23.11
N GLY A 120 31.69 -15.42 -24.39
CA GLY A 120 30.37 -15.38 -25.00
C GLY A 120 30.46 -15.40 -26.52
N PRO A 121 29.35 -15.35 -27.27
CA PRO A 121 29.34 -15.19 -28.72
C PRO A 121 30.08 -13.90 -29.19
N SER A 122 30.52 -13.85 -30.41
CA SER A 122 31.11 -12.62 -30.98
C SER A 122 30.13 -11.45 -30.85
N GLY A 123 30.54 -10.35 -30.19
CA GLY A 123 29.69 -9.20 -29.89
C GLY A 123 28.76 -9.41 -28.68
N SER A 124 29.04 -10.37 -27.81
CA SER A 124 28.22 -10.62 -26.59
C SER A 124 28.42 -9.58 -25.50
N ASP A 125 29.53 -8.85 -25.48
CA ASP A 125 29.87 -7.80 -24.52
C ASP A 125 29.68 -8.22 -23.03
N ASN A 126 30.03 -9.49 -22.71
CA ASN A 126 30.00 -10.01 -21.37
C ASN A 126 31.20 -9.52 -20.54
N ALA A 127 31.03 -9.37 -19.21
CA ALA A 127 32.09 -9.02 -18.28
C ALA A 127 32.05 -9.88 -17.02
N PHE A 128 33.04 -10.70 -16.78
CA PHE A 128 33.11 -11.58 -15.59
C PHE A 128 34.37 -11.35 -14.79
N LEU A 129 34.22 -11.13 -13.48
CA LEU A 129 35.34 -10.91 -12.55
C LEU A 129 35.12 -11.74 -11.27
N GLY A 130 35.99 -12.71 -11.04
CA GLY A 130 35.97 -13.54 -9.83
C GLY A 130 36.19 -15.01 -10.12
N TYR A 131 36.55 -15.77 -9.06
CA TYR A 131 36.74 -17.21 -9.22
C TYR A 131 35.42 -17.89 -9.56
N LYS A 132 35.39 -18.63 -10.69
CA LYS A 132 34.19 -19.25 -11.26
C LYS A 132 33.08 -18.26 -11.68
N ALA A 133 33.38 -16.97 -11.85
CA ALA A 133 32.40 -16.04 -12.41
C ALA A 133 32.18 -16.33 -13.88
N GLY A 134 30.92 -16.31 -14.36
CA GLY A 134 30.53 -16.63 -15.72
C GLY A 134 30.63 -18.12 -16.05
N ASN A 135 30.09 -18.48 -17.22
CA ASN A 135 30.11 -19.86 -17.75
C ASN A 135 30.83 -19.88 -19.10
N PHE A 136 31.92 -20.63 -19.23
CA PHE A 136 32.65 -20.80 -20.51
C PHE A 136 31.88 -21.59 -21.61
N LYS A 137 30.60 -21.86 -21.37
CA LYS A 137 29.68 -22.44 -22.36
C LYS A 137 28.48 -21.54 -22.65
N THR A 138 28.44 -20.33 -22.07
CA THR A 138 27.32 -19.42 -22.30
C THR A 138 27.21 -18.99 -23.75
N THR A 139 26.00 -18.94 -24.29
CA THR A 139 25.66 -18.23 -25.52
C THR A 139 24.90 -16.93 -25.23
N GLY A 140 24.67 -16.63 -23.95
CA GLY A 140 24.06 -15.37 -23.46
C GLY A 140 24.98 -14.18 -23.69
N SER A 141 24.40 -13.01 -23.77
CA SER A 141 25.05 -11.74 -24.10
C SER A 141 24.68 -10.65 -23.10
N PHE A 142 25.54 -9.63 -22.99
CA PHE A 142 25.32 -8.47 -22.12
C PHE A 142 25.19 -8.82 -20.62
N ASP A 143 25.92 -9.85 -20.21
CA ASP A 143 25.95 -10.31 -18.82
C ASP A 143 27.13 -9.69 -18.06
N THR A 144 26.88 -9.25 -16.82
CA THR A 144 27.92 -8.80 -15.90
C THR A 144 27.91 -9.66 -14.65
N GLY A 145 29.00 -10.39 -14.40
CA GLY A 145 29.16 -11.24 -13.21
C GLY A 145 30.39 -10.86 -12.40
N THR A 146 30.22 -10.39 -11.19
CA THR A 146 31.32 -10.06 -10.28
C THR A 146 31.16 -10.78 -8.95
N GLY A 147 32.14 -11.62 -8.61
CA GLY A 147 32.13 -12.39 -7.35
C GLY A 147 32.33 -13.88 -7.57
N TYR A 148 32.51 -14.62 -6.47
CA TYR A 148 32.66 -16.07 -6.50
C TYR A 148 31.40 -16.74 -7.06
N ALA A 149 31.52 -17.50 -8.16
CA ALA A 149 30.44 -18.23 -8.81
C ALA A 149 29.22 -17.37 -9.26
N ALA A 150 29.41 -16.05 -9.47
CA ALA A 150 28.38 -15.23 -10.08
C ALA A 150 28.08 -15.68 -11.50
N LEU A 151 26.80 -15.94 -11.87
CA LEU A 151 26.35 -16.45 -13.18
C LEU A 151 27.05 -17.75 -13.65
N TYR A 152 27.49 -18.59 -12.69
CA TYR A 152 28.28 -19.79 -12.98
C TYR A 152 27.58 -20.78 -13.93
N SER A 153 26.26 -20.93 -13.84
CA SER A 153 25.50 -21.89 -14.65
C SER A 153 24.78 -21.26 -15.85
N ASN A 154 25.00 -19.95 -16.12
CA ASN A 154 24.25 -19.27 -17.19
C ASN A 154 24.59 -19.86 -18.57
N THR A 155 23.55 -20.27 -19.32
CA THR A 155 23.72 -20.91 -20.65
C THR A 155 23.26 -20.02 -21.80
N THR A 156 22.02 -19.52 -21.73
CA THR A 156 21.44 -18.69 -22.81
C THR A 156 20.77 -17.40 -22.26
N GLY A 157 20.82 -17.16 -20.94
CA GLY A 157 20.27 -15.95 -20.34
C GLY A 157 21.07 -14.71 -20.76
N ASP A 158 20.38 -13.64 -21.12
CA ASP A 158 20.95 -12.37 -21.55
C ASP A 158 20.63 -11.25 -20.53
N TYR A 159 21.40 -10.15 -20.58
CA TYR A 159 21.12 -8.93 -19.83
C TYR A 159 21.05 -9.13 -18.31
N ASN A 160 21.82 -10.07 -17.76
CA ASN A 160 21.85 -10.29 -16.31
C ASN A 160 23.02 -9.53 -15.67
N THR A 161 22.75 -8.91 -14.52
CA THR A 161 23.77 -8.28 -13.67
C THR A 161 23.83 -9.02 -12.35
N ALA A 162 24.97 -9.60 -12.01
CA ALA A 162 25.23 -10.36 -10.80
C ALA A 162 26.45 -9.82 -10.04
N MET A 163 26.25 -9.20 -8.88
CA MET A 163 27.34 -8.64 -8.07
C MET A 163 27.30 -9.21 -6.65
N GLY A 164 28.22 -10.13 -6.37
CA GLY A 164 28.31 -10.82 -5.08
C GLY A 164 28.59 -12.31 -5.23
N ALA A 165 29.02 -12.96 -4.15
CA ALA A 165 29.24 -14.40 -4.20
C ALA A 165 27.92 -15.16 -4.31
N TYR A 166 27.91 -16.19 -5.17
CA TYR A 166 26.75 -17.05 -5.46
C TYR A 166 25.51 -16.32 -6.03
N THR A 167 25.68 -15.12 -6.56
CA THR A 167 24.60 -14.35 -7.18
C THR A 167 24.22 -14.94 -8.53
N LEU A 168 22.90 -15.27 -8.74
CA LEU A 168 22.43 -15.92 -9.98
C LEU A 168 23.24 -17.18 -10.38
N SER A 169 23.77 -17.90 -9.39
CA SER A 169 24.77 -18.95 -9.65
C SER A 169 24.21 -20.17 -10.39
N VAL A 170 22.90 -20.47 -10.28
CA VAL A 170 22.24 -21.57 -11.01
C VAL A 170 21.34 -21.07 -12.15
N ASN A 171 21.38 -19.78 -12.49
CA ASN A 171 20.65 -19.25 -13.65
C ASN A 171 21.03 -20.00 -14.91
N THR A 172 20.04 -20.40 -15.71
CA THR A 172 20.28 -21.08 -16.99
C THR A 172 19.84 -20.27 -18.19
N THR A 173 18.56 -19.94 -18.25
CA THR A 173 17.94 -19.20 -19.36
C THR A 173 17.25 -17.91 -18.91
N GLY A 174 17.20 -17.64 -17.61
CA GLY A 174 16.62 -16.40 -17.08
C GLY A 174 17.36 -15.16 -17.59
N HIS A 175 16.62 -14.13 -18.00
CA HIS A 175 17.19 -12.91 -18.59
C HIS A 175 16.64 -11.64 -17.94
N GLY A 176 17.39 -10.54 -18.07
CA GLY A 176 17.01 -9.25 -17.53
C GLY A 176 16.97 -9.19 -15.99
N ASN A 177 17.70 -10.07 -15.30
CA ASN A 177 17.77 -10.08 -13.84
C ASN A 177 18.90 -9.19 -13.33
N SER A 178 18.63 -8.40 -12.29
CA SER A 178 19.64 -7.59 -11.59
C SER A 178 19.74 -8.05 -10.15
N ALA A 179 20.90 -8.59 -9.76
CA ALA A 179 21.12 -9.16 -8.44
C ALA A 179 22.41 -8.64 -7.79
N VAL A 180 22.32 -8.10 -6.58
CA VAL A 180 23.44 -7.55 -5.82
C VAL A 180 23.37 -8.06 -4.37
N GLY A 181 24.41 -8.72 -3.91
CA GLY A 181 24.50 -9.26 -2.57
C GLY A 181 24.86 -10.73 -2.54
N TYR A 182 25.27 -11.25 -1.38
CA TYR A 182 25.53 -12.68 -1.23
C TYR A 182 24.25 -13.47 -1.45
N GLY A 183 24.26 -14.47 -2.31
CA GLY A 183 23.13 -15.37 -2.52
C GLY A 183 21.88 -14.75 -3.19
N ALA A 184 21.94 -13.48 -3.62
CA ALA A 184 20.81 -12.85 -4.30
C ALA A 184 20.46 -13.62 -5.58
N LEU A 185 19.17 -14.03 -5.74
CA LEU A 185 18.67 -14.86 -6.86
C LEU A 185 19.47 -16.15 -7.09
N ASN A 186 20.07 -16.70 -6.04
CA ASN A 186 20.96 -17.87 -6.16
C ASN A 186 20.29 -19.04 -6.89
N ALA A 187 19.03 -19.40 -6.52
CA ALA A 187 18.31 -20.55 -7.06
C ALA A 187 17.57 -20.27 -8.40
N ASN A 188 17.68 -19.04 -8.95
CA ASN A 188 16.97 -18.70 -10.18
C ASN A 188 17.45 -19.59 -11.33
N THR A 189 16.51 -20.16 -12.07
CA THR A 189 16.82 -20.98 -13.28
C THR A 189 16.33 -20.31 -14.56
N THR A 190 15.03 -20.00 -14.62
CA THR A 190 14.39 -19.46 -15.82
C THR A 190 13.60 -18.17 -15.53
N GLY A 191 13.52 -17.72 -14.27
CA GLY A 191 12.85 -16.47 -13.88
C GLY A 191 13.47 -15.26 -14.55
N ILE A 192 12.64 -14.32 -14.99
CA ILE A 192 13.05 -13.15 -15.77
C ILE A 192 12.66 -11.83 -15.10
N GLN A 193 13.41 -10.76 -15.40
CA GLN A 193 13.09 -9.40 -14.98
C GLN A 193 12.96 -9.24 -13.46
N ASN A 194 13.72 -10.02 -12.67
CA ASN A 194 13.75 -9.91 -11.22
C ASN A 194 14.85 -8.93 -10.78
N GLN A 195 14.58 -8.16 -9.74
CA GLN A 195 15.53 -7.25 -9.10
C GLN A 195 15.74 -7.67 -7.66
N ALA A 196 16.95 -8.02 -7.26
CA ALA A 196 17.30 -8.51 -5.94
C ALA A 196 18.53 -7.78 -5.39
N PHE A 197 18.31 -6.93 -4.37
CA PHE A 197 19.37 -6.15 -3.72
C PHE A 197 19.39 -6.44 -2.21
N GLY A 198 20.33 -7.22 -1.78
CA GLY A 198 20.52 -7.62 -0.38
C GLY A 198 21.01 -9.06 -0.24
N ILE A 199 21.53 -9.38 0.93
CA ILE A 199 21.90 -10.76 1.27
C ILE A 199 20.63 -11.62 1.21
N ASP A 200 20.70 -12.74 0.46
CA ASP A 200 19.61 -13.71 0.31
C ASP A 200 18.27 -13.12 -0.23
N ALA A 201 18.29 -11.95 -0.90
CA ALA A 201 17.12 -11.43 -1.57
C ALA A 201 16.73 -12.37 -2.73
N LEU A 202 15.44 -12.81 -2.77
CA LEU A 202 14.93 -13.79 -3.75
C LEU A 202 15.76 -15.08 -3.81
N LEU A 203 16.36 -15.51 -2.71
CA LEU A 203 17.29 -16.63 -2.65
C LEU A 203 16.74 -17.91 -3.30
N ALA A 204 15.50 -18.29 -2.99
CA ALA A 204 14.87 -19.53 -3.45
C ALA A 204 14.09 -19.38 -4.77
N ASN A 205 14.08 -18.21 -5.40
CA ASN A 205 13.35 -18.01 -6.64
C ASN A 205 13.86 -18.94 -7.75
N THR A 206 12.97 -19.69 -8.38
CA THR A 206 13.34 -20.60 -9.47
C THR A 206 12.84 -20.11 -10.83
N THR A 207 11.53 -19.88 -10.95
CA THR A 207 10.86 -19.49 -12.20
C THR A 207 10.03 -18.21 -12.03
N GLY A 208 9.92 -17.67 -10.81
CA GLY A 208 9.22 -16.41 -10.53
C GLY A 208 9.81 -15.25 -11.31
N SER A 209 8.97 -14.36 -11.82
CA SER A 209 9.36 -13.25 -12.71
C SER A 209 8.76 -11.91 -12.28
N GLY A 210 9.44 -10.82 -12.63
CA GLY A 210 8.96 -9.48 -12.36
C GLY A 210 8.99 -9.07 -10.87
N ASN A 211 9.70 -9.78 -10.02
CA ASN A 211 9.79 -9.47 -8.60
C ASN A 211 10.88 -8.43 -8.30
N SER A 212 10.58 -7.51 -7.40
CA SER A 212 11.52 -6.50 -6.90
C SER A 212 11.73 -6.69 -5.40
N ALA A 213 12.93 -7.07 -4.99
CA ALA A 213 13.32 -7.31 -3.61
C ALA A 213 14.50 -6.42 -3.20
N LEU A 214 14.30 -5.52 -2.24
CA LEU A 214 15.32 -4.63 -1.69
C LEU A 214 15.39 -4.80 -0.17
N GLY A 215 16.39 -5.48 0.31
CA GLY A 215 16.63 -5.77 1.73
C GLY A 215 17.11 -7.19 1.97
N GLY A 216 17.79 -7.42 3.09
CA GLY A 216 18.23 -8.76 3.47
C GLY A 216 17.04 -9.70 3.68
N GLY A 217 17.02 -10.85 3.00
CA GLY A 217 15.93 -11.81 3.08
C GLY A 217 14.60 -11.36 2.48
N ALA A 218 14.53 -10.25 1.76
CA ALA A 218 13.32 -9.86 1.07
C ALA A 218 12.94 -10.94 0.02
N LEU A 219 11.69 -11.46 0.06
CA LEU A 219 11.21 -12.55 -0.81
C LEU A 219 12.12 -13.80 -0.80
N ALA A 220 12.84 -14.05 0.29
CA ALA A 220 13.86 -15.10 0.31
C ALA A 220 13.34 -16.50 -0.01
N LYS A 221 12.09 -16.82 0.30
CA LYS A 221 11.48 -18.13 0.03
C LYS A 221 10.57 -18.16 -1.20
N ASN A 222 10.51 -17.07 -1.96
CA ASN A 222 9.75 -17.05 -3.21
C ASN A 222 10.30 -18.12 -4.16
N THR A 223 9.43 -18.90 -4.76
CA THR A 223 9.82 -19.94 -5.74
C THR A 223 9.30 -19.62 -7.13
N THR A 224 8.00 -19.42 -7.27
CA THR A 224 7.33 -19.17 -8.55
C THR A 224 6.43 -17.94 -8.53
N GLY A 225 6.33 -17.24 -7.39
CA GLY A 225 5.49 -16.06 -7.24
C GLY A 225 5.90 -14.92 -8.19
N GLY A 226 4.92 -14.14 -8.61
CA GLY A 226 5.12 -13.04 -9.57
C GLY A 226 5.04 -13.43 -11.04
N SER A 227 4.88 -14.71 -11.37
CA SER A 227 4.89 -15.20 -12.76
C SER A 227 3.55 -15.09 -13.49
N SER A 228 2.48 -14.70 -12.82
CA SER A 228 1.14 -14.66 -13.43
C SER A 228 0.94 -13.39 -14.25
N SER A 229 0.41 -13.54 -15.43
CA SER A 229 -0.05 -12.41 -16.25
C SER A 229 -1.23 -11.64 -15.62
N THR A 230 -1.84 -12.20 -14.59
CA THR A 230 -3.00 -11.63 -13.89
C THR A 230 -2.64 -10.97 -12.57
N THR A 231 -1.62 -11.46 -11.85
CA THR A 231 -1.27 -10.94 -10.51
C THR A 231 0.00 -10.07 -10.50
N GLY A 232 0.82 -10.14 -11.55
CA GLY A 232 2.06 -9.35 -11.60
C GLY A 232 3.15 -9.80 -10.61
N GLY A 233 4.27 -9.08 -10.58
CA GLY A 233 5.38 -9.32 -9.67
C GLY A 233 5.13 -8.77 -8.27
N ASN A 234 5.88 -9.28 -7.29
CA ASN A 234 5.88 -8.74 -5.94
C ASN A 234 6.91 -7.63 -5.78
N SER A 235 6.60 -6.63 -4.96
CA SER A 235 7.50 -5.55 -4.56
C SER A 235 7.76 -5.62 -3.06
N ALA A 236 8.97 -5.99 -2.66
CA ALA A 236 9.37 -6.16 -1.27
C ALA A 236 10.55 -5.23 -0.91
N PHE A 237 10.31 -4.17 -0.18
CA PHE A 237 11.29 -3.17 0.23
C PHE A 237 11.42 -3.14 1.75
N GLY A 238 12.44 -3.78 2.26
CA GLY A 238 12.74 -3.90 3.69
C GLY A 238 13.29 -5.27 4.05
N ASN A 239 14.10 -5.36 5.10
CA ASN A 239 14.57 -6.65 5.56
C ASN A 239 13.39 -7.54 5.95
N PHE A 240 13.38 -8.78 5.47
CA PHE A 240 12.33 -9.78 5.68
C PHE A 240 10.94 -9.40 5.19
N ALA A 241 10.80 -8.40 4.30
CA ALA A 241 9.54 -8.14 3.62
C ALA A 241 9.18 -9.34 2.73
N LEU A 242 7.93 -9.86 2.82
CA LEU A 242 7.45 -11.06 2.10
C LEU A 242 8.37 -12.28 2.25
N TYR A 243 9.00 -12.44 3.42
CA TYR A 243 10.08 -13.41 3.63
C TYR A 243 9.68 -14.85 3.31
N VAL A 244 8.49 -15.32 3.76
CA VAL A 244 8.03 -16.71 3.55
C VAL A 244 7.14 -16.89 2.31
N SER A 245 6.91 -15.84 1.54
CA SER A 245 6.12 -15.89 0.32
C SER A 245 6.69 -16.94 -0.64
N THR A 246 5.85 -17.84 -1.16
CA THR A 246 6.29 -18.92 -2.04
C THR A 246 5.76 -18.76 -3.45
N THR A 247 4.44 -18.63 -3.60
CA THR A 247 3.75 -18.56 -4.89
C THR A 247 2.88 -17.31 -5.02
N ALA A 248 2.88 -16.43 -4.01
CA ALA A 248 2.13 -15.19 -3.99
C ALA A 248 2.54 -14.25 -5.16
N GLY A 249 1.62 -13.40 -5.59
CA GLY A 249 1.87 -12.40 -6.63
C GLY A 249 1.11 -11.10 -6.39
N GLY A 250 1.55 -10.00 -7.01
CA GLY A 250 0.88 -8.71 -6.92
C GLY A 250 1.03 -7.98 -5.57
N ASN A 251 1.80 -8.50 -4.63
CA ASN A 251 1.94 -7.90 -3.31
C ASN A 251 2.95 -6.74 -3.31
N SER A 252 2.64 -5.69 -2.57
CA SER A 252 3.48 -4.52 -2.32
C SER A 252 3.78 -4.38 -0.83
N ALA A 253 4.98 -4.72 -0.40
CA ALA A 253 5.42 -4.72 1.00
C ALA A 253 6.58 -3.73 1.21
N PHE A 254 6.33 -2.65 1.93
CA PHE A 254 7.29 -1.57 2.21
C PHE A 254 7.49 -1.44 3.73
N GLY A 255 8.56 -1.98 4.24
CA GLY A 255 8.92 -1.90 5.66
C GLY A 255 9.57 -3.19 6.18
N TYR A 256 10.27 -3.08 7.30
CA TYR A 256 10.82 -4.23 8.01
C TYR A 256 9.71 -5.24 8.32
N SER A 257 9.85 -6.49 7.89
CA SER A 257 8.90 -7.59 8.10
C SER A 257 7.46 -7.30 7.65
N ALA A 258 7.23 -6.39 6.70
CA ALA A 258 5.91 -6.22 6.09
C ALA A 258 5.52 -7.50 5.33
N LEU A 259 4.29 -8.02 5.54
CA LEU A 259 3.78 -9.27 4.95
C LEU A 259 4.72 -10.49 5.18
N THR A 260 5.44 -10.51 6.28
CA THR A 260 6.50 -11.52 6.49
C THR A 260 5.97 -12.95 6.57
N ALA A 261 4.72 -13.17 7.01
CA ALA A 261 4.09 -14.50 7.12
C ALA A 261 3.26 -14.91 5.88
N ASP A 262 3.12 -14.01 4.89
CA ASP A 262 2.33 -14.30 3.69
C ASP A 262 2.99 -15.41 2.87
N THR A 263 2.21 -16.44 2.53
CA THR A 263 2.67 -17.61 1.77
C THR A 263 2.15 -17.58 0.33
N THR A 264 0.86 -17.33 0.16
CA THR A 264 0.14 -17.42 -1.12
C THR A 264 -0.85 -16.30 -1.35
N GLY A 265 -0.97 -15.33 -0.43
CA GLY A 265 -1.82 -14.17 -0.56
C GLY A 265 -1.45 -13.31 -1.78
N THR A 266 -2.44 -12.66 -2.39
CA THR A 266 -2.23 -11.84 -3.59
C THR A 266 -2.79 -10.43 -3.42
N ASP A 267 -2.23 -9.49 -4.18
CA ASP A 267 -2.75 -8.13 -4.33
C ASP A 267 -2.87 -7.35 -3.00
N ASN A 268 -2.00 -7.69 -2.02
CA ASN A 268 -1.94 -6.98 -0.75
C ASN A 268 -0.96 -5.82 -0.78
N VAL A 269 -1.32 -4.70 -0.15
CA VAL A 269 -0.48 -3.52 0.05
C VAL A 269 -0.19 -3.33 1.53
N ALA A 270 1.06 -3.47 1.94
CA ALA A 270 1.54 -3.29 3.31
C ALA A 270 2.64 -2.23 3.37
N VAL A 271 2.34 -1.08 3.96
CA VAL A 271 3.28 0.05 4.10
C VAL A 271 3.49 0.36 5.57
N GLY A 272 4.68 0.05 6.07
CA GLY A 272 5.08 0.23 7.47
C GLY A 272 5.72 -1.01 8.06
N ALA A 273 6.54 -0.84 9.09
CA ALA A 273 7.16 -1.97 9.78
C ALA A 273 6.08 -2.91 10.34
N ALA A 274 6.20 -4.21 10.08
CA ALA A 274 5.26 -5.25 10.50
C ALA A 274 3.79 -5.03 10.05
N ALA A 275 3.53 -4.24 9.00
CA ALA A 275 2.21 -4.16 8.41
C ALA A 275 1.83 -5.54 7.81
N LEU A 276 0.62 -6.05 8.11
CA LEU A 276 0.11 -7.38 7.72
C LEU A 276 1.07 -8.53 8.06
N ALA A 277 1.88 -8.39 9.11
CA ALA A 277 2.97 -9.34 9.38
C ALA A 277 2.53 -10.77 9.69
N LYS A 278 1.27 -11.01 10.09
CA LYS A 278 0.73 -12.34 10.42
C LYS A 278 -0.19 -12.91 9.35
N LEU A 279 -0.63 -12.10 8.38
CA LEU A 279 -1.48 -12.53 7.27
C LEU A 279 -0.77 -13.64 6.48
N LYS A 280 -1.47 -14.73 6.15
CA LYS A 280 -0.89 -15.92 5.49
C LYS A 280 -1.35 -16.12 4.06
N THR A 281 -2.64 -15.95 3.79
CA THR A 281 -3.25 -16.28 2.49
C THR A 281 -4.32 -15.28 2.05
N GLY A 282 -4.55 -14.21 2.82
CA GLY A 282 -5.53 -13.16 2.50
C GLY A 282 -5.19 -12.40 1.22
N THR A 283 -6.21 -11.84 0.57
CA THR A 283 -6.07 -11.09 -0.69
C THR A 283 -6.71 -9.71 -0.60
N ASP A 284 -6.25 -8.79 -1.46
CA ASP A 284 -6.84 -7.45 -1.62
C ASP A 284 -6.87 -6.61 -0.34
N ASN A 285 -5.89 -6.81 0.56
CA ASN A 285 -5.78 -6.02 1.79
C ASN A 285 -4.86 -4.81 1.60
N ILE A 286 -5.23 -3.69 2.19
CA ILE A 286 -4.43 -2.45 2.22
C ILE A 286 -4.16 -2.10 3.68
N ALA A 287 -2.90 -2.09 4.10
CA ALA A 287 -2.48 -1.71 5.45
C ALA A 287 -1.39 -0.64 5.41
N ILE A 288 -1.65 0.51 6.01
CA ILE A 288 -0.75 1.66 6.04
C ILE A 288 -0.50 2.08 7.49
N GLY A 289 0.75 2.02 7.92
CA GLY A 289 1.22 2.35 9.26
C GLY A 289 1.93 1.17 9.92
N THR A 290 2.79 1.45 10.89
CA THR A 290 3.49 0.43 11.67
C THR A 290 2.48 -0.48 12.36
N GLY A 291 2.57 -1.80 12.11
CA GLY A 291 1.67 -2.80 12.68
C GLY A 291 0.21 -2.71 12.17
N ALA A 292 -0.06 -1.94 11.11
CA ALA A 292 -1.40 -1.90 10.52
C ALA A 292 -1.79 -3.29 10.02
N GLY A 293 -3.03 -3.72 10.31
CA GLY A 293 -3.51 -5.07 10.03
C GLY A 293 -2.76 -6.19 10.78
N GLY A 294 -1.97 -5.86 11.82
CA GLY A 294 -1.11 -6.82 12.52
C GLY A 294 -1.85 -7.87 13.37
N ASN A 295 -3.17 -7.76 13.53
CA ASN A 295 -4.00 -8.76 14.19
C ASN A 295 -4.64 -9.77 13.21
N LEU A 296 -4.59 -9.52 11.91
CA LEU A 296 -5.01 -10.50 10.92
C LEU A 296 -4.04 -11.66 10.92
N ASP A 297 -4.52 -12.88 10.96
CA ASP A 297 -3.68 -14.05 11.23
C ASP A 297 -3.85 -15.23 10.27
N ALA A 298 -4.77 -15.15 9.32
CA ALA A 298 -5.06 -16.24 8.39
C ALA A 298 -5.35 -15.79 6.95
N ALA A 299 -6.63 -15.63 6.60
CA ALA A 299 -7.11 -15.48 5.23
C ALA A 299 -8.07 -14.30 5.05
N GLU A 300 -8.02 -13.34 5.98
CA GLU A 300 -8.82 -12.13 5.91
C GLU A 300 -8.51 -11.36 4.62
N SER A 301 -9.57 -10.84 4.00
CA SER A 301 -9.46 -10.26 2.65
C SER A 301 -10.36 -9.04 2.47
N ASN A 302 -10.04 -8.21 1.49
CA ASN A 302 -10.77 -6.98 1.14
C ASN A 302 -10.79 -5.94 2.28
N ASP A 303 -9.75 -5.88 3.09
CA ASP A 303 -9.68 -4.99 4.23
C ASP A 303 -8.80 -3.76 3.96
N ILE A 304 -9.16 -2.63 4.56
CA ILE A 304 -8.34 -1.41 4.54
C ILE A 304 -8.05 -0.97 5.97
N TYR A 305 -6.78 -0.99 6.36
CA TYR A 305 -6.29 -0.57 7.67
C TYR A 305 -5.34 0.62 7.55
N ILE A 306 -5.75 1.77 8.04
CA ILE A 306 -4.88 2.96 8.11
C ILE A 306 -4.64 3.29 9.58
N GLY A 307 -3.43 3.02 10.08
CA GLY A 307 -3.07 3.21 11.47
C GLY A 307 -3.92 2.39 12.45
N SER A 308 -4.40 1.22 12.03
CA SER A 308 -5.22 0.30 12.84
C SER A 308 -4.66 -1.11 12.75
N SER A 309 -4.60 -1.82 13.86
CA SER A 309 -4.15 -3.23 13.87
C SER A 309 -5.19 -4.22 13.32
N GLY A 310 -6.44 -3.79 13.06
CA GLY A 310 -7.51 -4.70 12.68
C GLY A 310 -8.00 -5.60 13.82
N ILE A 311 -8.93 -6.47 13.50
CA ILE A 311 -9.47 -7.51 14.39
C ILE A 311 -9.35 -8.85 13.66
N ALA A 312 -8.82 -9.87 14.32
CA ALA A 312 -8.70 -11.21 13.73
C ALA A 312 -10.06 -11.78 13.30
N GLY A 313 -10.11 -12.36 12.10
CA GLY A 313 -11.30 -12.96 11.53
C GLY A 313 -12.30 -11.99 10.89
N GLU A 314 -11.97 -10.68 10.77
CA GLU A 314 -12.79 -9.75 9.99
C GLU A 314 -12.34 -9.72 8.52
N SER A 315 -13.29 -9.45 7.62
CA SER A 315 -13.06 -9.19 6.20
C SER A 315 -14.04 -8.13 5.70
N ASP A 316 -13.79 -7.58 4.51
CA ASP A 316 -14.64 -6.55 3.89
C ASP A 316 -14.80 -5.28 4.77
N THR A 317 -13.75 -4.91 5.51
CA THR A 317 -13.80 -3.86 6.53
C THR A 317 -12.80 -2.73 6.28
N ILE A 318 -13.24 -1.49 6.53
CA ILE A 318 -12.34 -0.32 6.55
C ILE A 318 -12.20 0.16 7.98
N ARG A 319 -10.95 0.22 8.50
CA ARG A 319 -10.61 0.80 9.80
C ARG A 319 -9.56 1.89 9.67
N ILE A 320 -9.87 3.06 10.18
CA ILE A 320 -8.95 4.20 10.20
C ILE A 320 -8.71 4.60 11.65
N GLY A 321 -7.47 4.44 12.11
CA GLY A 321 -7.04 4.78 13.46
C GLY A 321 -7.42 3.77 14.54
N TYR A 322 -6.89 3.99 15.75
CA TYR A 322 -7.20 3.20 16.94
C TYR A 322 -8.34 3.84 17.72
N ILE A 323 -9.37 3.06 18.01
CA ILE A 323 -10.47 3.46 18.90
C ILE A 323 -9.91 3.83 20.28
N GLY A 324 -10.31 4.98 20.79
CA GLY A 324 -9.86 5.51 22.09
C GLY A 324 -8.54 6.30 22.05
N THR A 325 -7.78 6.22 20.93
CA THR A 325 -6.55 7.01 20.73
C THR A 325 -6.81 8.20 19.81
N ILE A 326 -7.50 7.97 18.70
CA ILE A 326 -7.88 9.04 17.77
C ILE A 326 -9.12 9.73 18.31
N LYS A 327 -9.02 11.04 18.56
CA LYS A 327 -10.08 11.84 19.16
C LYS A 327 -10.96 12.59 18.17
N ALA A 328 -10.51 12.77 16.94
CA ALA A 328 -11.24 13.46 15.89
C ALA A 328 -10.94 12.88 14.52
N ALA A 329 -11.95 12.79 13.67
CA ALA A 329 -11.81 12.47 12.26
C ALA A 329 -12.40 13.61 11.43
N ALA A 330 -11.63 14.19 10.51
CA ALA A 330 -12.07 15.22 9.59
C ALA A 330 -11.98 14.69 8.17
N ILE A 331 -13.09 14.69 7.46
CA ILE A 331 -13.18 14.27 6.06
C ILE A 331 -13.59 15.49 5.24
N ALA A 332 -12.68 15.98 4.39
CA ALA A 332 -12.95 17.12 3.53
C ALA A 332 -14.07 16.84 2.51
N GLY A 333 -14.89 17.84 2.23
CA GLY A 333 -15.96 17.75 1.23
C GLY A 333 -17.28 17.15 1.75
N ILE A 334 -17.39 16.77 3.03
CA ILE A 334 -18.68 16.38 3.64
C ILE A 334 -19.47 17.64 3.99
N TYR A 335 -18.85 18.61 4.67
CA TYR A 335 -19.50 19.85 5.05
C TYR A 335 -19.79 20.70 3.79
N GLY A 336 -21.05 21.15 3.67
CA GLY A 336 -21.49 21.98 2.55
C GLY A 336 -21.79 21.23 1.24
N SER A 337 -21.65 19.90 1.21
CA SER A 337 -22.04 19.08 0.06
C SER A 337 -23.46 18.58 0.22
N ALA A 338 -24.31 18.84 -0.78
CA ALA A 338 -25.68 18.31 -0.81
C ALA A 338 -25.68 16.82 -1.21
N SER A 339 -26.33 15.99 -0.41
CA SER A 339 -26.65 14.59 -0.75
C SER A 339 -28.15 14.47 -1.01
N ALA A 340 -28.58 14.68 -2.25
CA ALA A 340 -29.97 14.50 -2.63
C ALA A 340 -30.37 13.03 -2.43
N SER A 341 -31.50 12.80 -1.76
CA SER A 341 -32.03 11.45 -1.43
C SER A 341 -31.12 10.65 -0.45
N GLY A 342 -30.25 11.32 0.30
CA GLY A 342 -29.43 10.69 1.34
C GLY A 342 -30.26 10.20 2.52
N VAL A 343 -29.70 9.26 3.29
CA VAL A 343 -30.19 8.79 4.58
C VAL A 343 -29.23 9.24 5.70
N GLU A 344 -29.77 9.37 6.92
CA GLU A 344 -28.91 9.68 8.07
C GLU A 344 -27.88 8.58 8.31
N VAL A 345 -26.65 8.98 8.60
CA VAL A 345 -25.56 8.10 9.02
C VAL A 345 -25.44 8.17 10.53
N LEU A 346 -25.50 7.01 11.16
CA LEU A 346 -25.30 6.85 12.61
C LEU A 346 -23.92 6.27 12.89
N VAL A 347 -23.39 6.56 14.08
CA VAL A 347 -22.18 5.94 14.60
C VAL A 347 -22.52 5.13 15.84
N ASN A 348 -22.04 3.90 15.94
CA ASN A 348 -22.16 3.07 17.13
C ASN A 348 -20.96 3.25 18.10
N ALA A 349 -21.02 2.61 19.26
CA ALA A 349 -19.94 2.70 20.26
C ALA A 349 -18.58 2.13 19.80
N ALA A 350 -18.57 1.31 18.76
CA ALA A 350 -17.37 0.81 18.13
C ALA A 350 -16.80 1.75 17.04
N GLY A 351 -17.38 2.96 16.85
CA GLY A 351 -16.98 3.91 15.82
C GLY A 351 -17.40 3.52 14.40
N GLN A 352 -18.24 2.49 14.25
CA GLN A 352 -18.73 2.05 12.95
C GLN A 352 -19.82 2.99 12.44
N LEU A 353 -19.66 3.47 11.21
CA LEU A 353 -20.66 4.26 10.51
C LEU A 353 -21.66 3.32 9.82
N GLY A 354 -22.94 3.67 9.91
CA GLY A 354 -23.99 2.89 9.25
C GLY A 354 -25.30 3.66 9.14
N THR A 355 -26.23 3.14 8.36
CA THR A 355 -27.58 3.67 8.23
C THR A 355 -28.58 2.75 8.90
N THR A 356 -29.67 3.30 9.47
CA THR A 356 -30.74 2.46 10.00
C THR A 356 -31.63 1.95 8.87
N THR A 357 -31.96 0.66 8.89
CA THR A 357 -32.96 0.07 8.01
C THR A 357 -34.30 -0.03 8.73
N SER A 358 -35.42 0.34 8.05
CA SER A 358 -36.76 0.28 8.60
C SER A 358 -37.64 -0.82 7.97
N SER A 359 -37.10 -1.59 7.04
CA SER A 359 -37.84 -2.65 6.35
C SER A 359 -38.26 -3.76 7.32
N ARG A 360 -39.49 -4.27 7.19
CA ARG A 360 -40.04 -5.38 7.98
C ARG A 360 -39.16 -6.64 7.93
N ARG A 361 -38.44 -6.87 6.82
CA ARG A 361 -37.53 -8.04 6.65
C ARG A 361 -36.37 -8.08 7.67
N PHE A 362 -36.06 -6.96 8.32
CA PHE A 362 -35.00 -6.85 9.32
C PHE A 362 -35.55 -6.71 10.74
N LYS A 363 -36.89 -6.80 10.94
CA LYS A 363 -37.53 -6.61 12.23
C LYS A 363 -38.34 -7.87 12.61
N HIS A 364 -38.36 -8.18 13.91
CA HIS A 364 -39.20 -9.20 14.46
C HIS A 364 -39.96 -8.62 15.67
N GLN A 365 -41.01 -9.31 16.13
CA GLN A 365 -41.84 -8.89 17.26
C GLN A 365 -42.42 -7.46 17.12
N ILE A 366 -42.94 -7.16 15.91
CA ILE A 366 -43.54 -5.86 15.60
C ILE A 366 -44.89 -5.80 16.27
N ALA A 367 -45.06 -4.85 17.21
CA ALA A 367 -46.30 -4.56 17.92
C ALA A 367 -46.58 -3.07 17.95
N ASP A 368 -47.81 -2.71 18.19
CA ASP A 368 -48.21 -1.31 18.38
C ASP A 368 -47.54 -0.73 19.66
N MET A 369 -47.17 0.55 19.59
CA MET A 369 -46.39 1.20 20.66
C MET A 369 -47.21 1.38 21.96
N GLY A 370 -48.49 1.60 21.85
CA GLY A 370 -49.40 1.77 23.00
C GLY A 370 -48.95 2.89 23.95
N GLU A 371 -48.84 2.59 25.23
CA GLU A 371 -48.47 3.55 26.27
C GLU A 371 -46.94 3.77 26.38
N ALA A 372 -46.11 3.07 25.61
CA ALA A 372 -44.66 3.18 25.72
C ALA A 372 -44.14 4.61 25.44
N SER A 373 -44.89 5.43 24.71
CA SER A 373 -44.54 6.82 24.40
C SER A 373 -44.92 7.83 25.50
N ASP A 374 -45.74 7.45 26.50
CA ASP A 374 -46.20 8.38 27.58
C ASP A 374 -45.02 8.99 28.34
N VAL A 375 -43.91 8.28 28.37
CA VAL A 375 -42.68 8.74 29.02
C VAL A 375 -42.13 10.03 28.41
N LEU A 376 -42.46 10.35 27.16
CA LEU A 376 -42.04 11.61 26.54
C LEU A 376 -42.59 12.84 27.24
N MET A 377 -43.80 12.75 27.82
CA MET A 377 -44.44 13.86 28.53
C MET A 377 -43.76 14.21 29.85
N LYS A 378 -42.83 13.35 30.31
CA LYS A 378 -42.02 13.56 31.51
C LYS A 378 -40.64 14.14 31.20
N LEU A 379 -40.25 14.23 29.93
CA LEU A 379 -38.97 14.79 29.51
C LEU A 379 -39.04 16.32 29.55
N ARG A 380 -37.90 16.95 29.83
CA ARG A 380 -37.74 18.40 29.89
C ARG A 380 -36.95 18.93 28.68
N PRO A 381 -37.60 19.55 27.68
CA PRO A 381 -36.89 20.24 26.63
C PRO A 381 -36.14 21.47 27.17
N VAL A 382 -34.93 21.66 26.74
CA VAL A 382 -34.05 22.74 27.17
C VAL A 382 -33.43 23.48 25.96
N ALA A 383 -33.06 24.74 26.25
CA ALA A 383 -32.20 25.50 25.35
C ALA A 383 -30.85 25.69 26.06
N PHE A 384 -29.75 25.44 25.35
CA PHE A 384 -28.40 25.45 25.91
C PHE A 384 -27.38 25.97 24.89
N ASN A 385 -26.17 26.23 25.36
CA ASN A 385 -25.00 26.43 24.53
C ASN A 385 -23.96 25.37 24.91
N TYR A 386 -23.20 24.85 23.98
CA TYR A 386 -22.04 24.03 24.30
C TYR A 386 -21.00 24.84 25.04
N LYS A 387 -20.14 24.17 25.83
CA LYS A 387 -19.00 24.82 26.47
C LYS A 387 -18.06 25.40 25.41
N PRO A 388 -17.38 26.54 25.69
CA PRO A 388 -16.49 27.19 24.70
C PRO A 388 -15.44 26.27 24.08
N GLU A 389 -14.98 25.26 24.81
CA GLU A 389 -14.00 24.27 24.35
C GLU A 389 -14.56 23.33 23.26
N LEU A 390 -15.89 23.24 23.14
CA LEU A 390 -16.60 22.40 22.14
C LEU A 390 -17.20 23.24 21.02
N ASP A 391 -17.64 24.46 21.30
CA ASP A 391 -18.22 25.40 20.34
C ASP A 391 -17.81 26.85 20.69
N GLU A 392 -16.79 27.34 20.01
CA GLU A 392 -16.30 28.72 20.15
C GLU A 392 -17.36 29.75 19.76
N THR A 393 -18.29 29.41 18.87
CA THR A 393 -19.31 30.32 18.38
C THR A 393 -20.45 30.52 19.36
N GLN A 394 -20.55 29.69 20.40
CA GLN A 394 -21.60 29.71 21.43
C GLN A 394 -23.02 29.75 20.81
N THR A 395 -23.20 29.01 19.71
CA THR A 395 -24.48 28.96 19.01
C THR A 395 -25.57 28.33 19.93
N ARG A 396 -26.73 29.00 20.02
CA ARG A 396 -27.88 28.54 20.81
C ARG A 396 -28.43 27.22 20.23
N GLN A 397 -28.53 26.23 21.08
CA GLN A 397 -29.04 24.88 20.76
C GLN A 397 -30.32 24.58 21.53
N TYR A 398 -31.07 23.59 21.02
CA TYR A 398 -32.31 23.09 21.67
C TYR A 398 -32.25 21.57 21.71
N GLY A 399 -32.62 20.97 22.81
CA GLY A 399 -32.58 19.51 22.95
C GLY A 399 -32.96 19.03 24.34
N LEU A 400 -32.42 17.86 24.70
CA LEU A 400 -32.63 17.19 25.97
C LEU A 400 -31.26 16.98 26.66
N VAL A 401 -31.24 16.96 27.99
CA VAL A 401 -30.04 16.62 28.77
C VAL A 401 -30.04 15.10 28.99
N ALA A 402 -28.97 14.43 28.51
CA ALA A 402 -28.92 12.97 28.54
C ALA A 402 -29.05 12.36 29.94
N GLU A 403 -28.46 12.98 30.95
CA GLU A 403 -28.57 12.57 32.35
C GLU A 403 -30.00 12.67 32.90
N GLU A 404 -30.76 13.72 32.54
CA GLU A 404 -32.15 13.87 32.91
C GLU A 404 -33.03 12.84 32.20
N VAL A 405 -32.78 12.59 30.93
CA VAL A 405 -33.47 11.54 30.16
C VAL A 405 -33.17 10.17 30.72
N ALA A 406 -31.94 9.89 31.18
CA ALA A 406 -31.58 8.62 31.79
C ALA A 406 -32.39 8.30 33.07
N GLN A 407 -32.77 9.31 33.83
CA GLN A 407 -33.60 9.13 35.04
C GLN A 407 -35.03 8.74 34.69
N VAL A 408 -35.55 9.19 33.56
CA VAL A 408 -36.98 9.03 33.20
C VAL A 408 -37.15 7.89 32.17
N ALA A 409 -36.24 7.79 31.18
CA ALA A 409 -36.34 6.89 30.06
C ALA A 409 -34.96 6.41 29.64
N PRO A 410 -34.25 5.55 30.39
CA PRO A 410 -32.87 5.12 30.11
C PRO A 410 -32.74 4.45 28.75
N GLN A 411 -33.79 3.85 28.21
CA GLN A 411 -33.80 3.25 26.85
C GLN A 411 -33.59 4.28 25.73
N LEU A 412 -33.83 5.56 25.99
CA LEU A 412 -33.62 6.66 25.06
C LEU A 412 -32.19 7.24 25.14
N VAL A 413 -31.32 6.71 25.99
CA VAL A 413 -29.96 7.23 26.19
C VAL A 413 -28.90 6.30 25.61
N VAL A 414 -27.89 6.88 25.05
CA VAL A 414 -26.63 6.21 24.72
C VAL A 414 -25.68 6.45 25.90
N PHE A 415 -25.20 5.37 26.48
CA PHE A 415 -24.20 5.40 27.53
C PHE A 415 -22.81 5.12 26.94
N ASP A 416 -21.78 5.73 27.50
CA ASP A 416 -20.42 5.42 27.20
C ASP A 416 -19.95 4.09 27.84
N LYS A 417 -18.68 3.72 27.60
CA LYS A 417 -18.07 2.49 28.15
C LYS A 417 -18.02 2.47 29.70
N ASP A 418 -18.03 3.63 30.33
CA ASP A 418 -17.95 3.79 31.81
C ASP A 418 -19.34 3.91 32.43
N GLY A 419 -20.40 3.82 31.61
CA GLY A 419 -21.80 3.87 32.04
C GLY A 419 -22.34 5.30 32.24
N ALA A 420 -21.60 6.33 31.81
CA ALA A 420 -22.08 7.71 31.86
C ALA A 420 -23.00 8.02 30.67
N ALA A 421 -24.06 8.78 30.91
CA ALA A 421 -25.00 9.23 29.89
C ALA A 421 -24.28 10.17 28.91
N GLN A 422 -24.27 9.85 27.60
CA GLN A 422 -23.54 10.59 26.61
C GLN A 422 -24.43 11.32 25.59
N SER A 423 -25.52 10.69 25.14
CA SER A 423 -26.37 11.25 24.10
C SER A 423 -27.78 10.68 24.18
N VAL A 424 -28.75 11.34 23.52
CA VAL A 424 -30.14 10.91 23.41
C VAL A 424 -30.39 10.32 22.02
N ARG A 425 -31.13 9.21 21.94
CA ARG A 425 -31.55 8.54 20.71
C ARG A 425 -32.73 9.29 20.06
N TYR A 426 -32.49 10.48 19.54
CA TYR A 426 -33.52 11.34 18.95
C TYR A 426 -34.36 10.66 17.87
N HIS A 427 -33.80 9.74 17.10
CA HIS A 427 -34.54 8.98 16.08
C HIS A 427 -35.64 8.08 16.69
N PHE A 428 -35.56 7.65 17.96
CA PHE A 428 -36.63 6.96 18.64
C PHE A 428 -37.72 7.94 19.06
N VAL A 429 -37.33 9.13 19.53
CA VAL A 429 -38.25 10.19 19.96
C VAL A 429 -39.21 10.57 18.85
N ASN A 430 -38.81 10.63 17.61
CA ASN A 430 -39.67 10.98 16.47
C ASN A 430 -40.85 10.01 16.30
N ALA A 431 -40.60 8.68 16.38
CA ALA A 431 -41.66 7.69 16.28
C ALA A 431 -42.60 7.72 17.50
N MET A 432 -42.04 7.96 18.70
CA MET A 432 -42.84 8.10 19.94
C MET A 432 -43.69 9.36 19.94
N LEU A 433 -43.16 10.50 19.42
CA LEU A 433 -43.94 11.73 19.23
C LEU A 433 -45.10 11.52 18.27
N LEU A 434 -44.92 10.80 17.19
CA LEU A 434 -46.00 10.46 16.28
C LEU A 434 -47.11 9.70 16.98
N ASN A 435 -46.77 8.73 17.85
CA ASN A 435 -47.76 7.98 18.65
C ASN A 435 -48.51 8.89 19.62
N GLU A 436 -47.82 9.81 20.28
CA GLU A 436 -48.50 10.78 21.17
C GLU A 436 -49.43 11.73 20.42
N VAL A 437 -48.99 12.25 19.26
CA VAL A 437 -49.87 13.10 18.44
C VAL A 437 -51.12 12.34 17.96
N GLN A 438 -50.99 11.06 17.62
CA GLN A 438 -52.13 10.20 17.26
C GLN A 438 -53.08 9.98 18.45
N LYS A 439 -52.57 9.71 19.63
CA LYS A 439 -53.38 9.62 20.85
C LYS A 439 -54.10 10.92 21.15
N GLN A 440 -53.40 12.05 21.12
CA GLN A 440 -54.01 13.37 21.35
C GLN A 440 -55.13 13.66 20.33
N ARG A 441 -54.89 13.32 19.04
CA ARG A 441 -55.93 13.48 18.04
C ARG A 441 -57.17 12.65 18.36
N HIS A 442 -57.01 11.41 18.77
CA HIS A 442 -58.14 10.56 19.19
C HIS A 442 -58.87 11.16 20.37
N LEU A 443 -58.16 11.65 21.37
CA LEU A 443 -58.78 12.30 22.52
C LEU A 443 -59.57 13.55 22.16
N VAL A 444 -59.06 14.38 21.22
CA VAL A 444 -59.74 15.55 20.70
C VAL A 444 -61.01 15.16 19.97
N GLU A 445 -60.95 14.13 19.12
CA GLU A 445 -62.13 13.63 18.38
C GLU A 445 -63.19 13.10 19.33
N GLU A 446 -62.86 12.36 20.40
CA GLU A 446 -63.79 11.90 21.40
C GLU A 446 -64.35 13.05 22.25
N GLN A 447 -63.54 14.05 22.59
CA GLN A 447 -64.00 15.25 23.27
C GLN A 447 -64.97 16.07 22.42
N GLN A 448 -64.71 16.17 21.11
CA GLN A 448 -65.65 16.84 20.17
C GLN A 448 -67.01 16.14 20.12
N LYS A 449 -67.04 14.81 20.03
CA LYS A 449 -68.30 14.03 20.07
C LYS A 449 -69.03 14.26 21.41
N THR A 450 -68.31 14.25 22.53
CA THR A 450 -68.90 14.51 23.83
C THR A 450 -69.46 15.91 23.94
N ASN A 451 -68.74 16.92 23.45
CA ASN A 451 -69.21 18.31 23.43
C ASN A 451 -70.46 18.48 22.56
N GLU A 452 -70.53 17.81 21.41
CA GLU A 452 -71.69 17.83 20.55
C GLU A 452 -72.90 17.18 21.23
N ALA A 453 -72.75 16.04 21.86
CA ALA A 453 -73.79 15.40 22.63
C ALA A 453 -74.31 16.29 23.83
N GLN A 454 -73.36 16.97 24.48
CA GLN A 454 -73.74 17.96 25.57
C GLN A 454 -74.50 19.14 25.00
N ARG A 455 -74.06 19.72 23.83
CA ARG A 455 -74.77 20.81 23.14
C ARG A 455 -76.18 20.41 22.82
N ASN A 456 -76.41 19.22 22.24
CA ASN A 456 -77.72 18.70 21.92
C ASN A 456 -78.58 18.52 23.19
N THR A 457 -77.96 18.07 24.28
CA THR A 457 -78.66 17.94 25.58
C THR A 457 -79.06 19.32 26.14
N VAL A 458 -78.15 20.31 26.08
CA VAL A 458 -78.41 21.68 26.49
C VAL A 458 -79.58 22.32 25.68
N ALA A 459 -79.50 22.14 24.32
CA ALA A 459 -80.58 22.65 23.42
C ALA A 459 -81.94 22.04 23.80
N ARG A 460 -82.05 20.72 24.04
CA ARG A 460 -83.27 20.08 24.45
C ARG A 460 -83.77 20.61 25.83
N GLN A 461 -82.89 20.80 26.80
CA GLN A 461 -83.19 21.38 28.08
C GLN A 461 -83.70 22.83 27.98
N GLN A 462 -83.12 23.62 27.06
CA GLN A 462 -83.59 24.96 26.77
C GLN A 462 -85.00 24.96 26.15
N ASP A 463 -85.31 24.05 25.23
CA ASP A 463 -86.65 23.88 24.70
C ASP A 463 -87.64 23.45 25.73
N GLU A 464 -87.28 22.50 26.60
CA GLU A 464 -88.13 22.07 27.75
C GLU A 464 -88.40 23.22 28.74
N LEU A 465 -87.37 24.06 29.04
CA LEU A 465 -87.49 25.24 29.90
C LEU A 465 -88.40 26.30 29.23
N GLN A 466 -88.32 26.52 27.92
CA GLN A 466 -89.19 27.42 27.21
C GLN A 466 -90.65 26.94 27.25
N ASP A 467 -90.93 25.64 27.04
CA ASP A 467 -92.24 25.06 27.13
C ASP A 467 -92.80 25.21 28.58
N LEU A 468 -91.96 24.91 29.58
CA LEU A 468 -92.37 25.08 31.00
C LEU A 468 -92.73 26.55 31.33
N ALA A 469 -91.87 27.50 30.85
CA ALA A 469 -92.13 28.94 31.02
C ALA A 469 -93.41 29.37 30.37
N ALA A 470 -93.68 28.90 29.11
CA ALA A 470 -94.98 29.17 28.47
C ALA A 470 -96.18 28.57 29.21
N ARG A 471 -96.04 27.38 29.79
CA ARG A 471 -97.05 26.73 30.58
C ARG A 471 -97.30 27.49 31.90
N VAL A 472 -96.23 27.97 32.57
CA VAL A 472 -96.38 28.83 33.79
C VAL A 472 -97.08 30.13 33.47
N LEU A 473 -96.72 30.83 32.39
CA LEU A 473 -97.34 32.05 31.93
C LEU A 473 -98.84 31.85 31.66
N LYS A 474 -99.22 30.75 31.03
CA LYS A 474 -100.58 30.38 30.73
C LYS A 474 -101.38 30.11 32.06
N LEU A 475 -100.74 29.48 33.02
CA LEU A 475 -101.38 29.28 34.38
C LEU A 475 -101.57 30.60 35.10
N GLU A 476 -100.62 31.52 35.08
CA GLU A 476 -100.66 32.84 35.62
C GLU A 476 -101.83 33.67 35.00
N MET A 477 -101.96 33.64 33.63
CA MET A 477 -103.08 34.26 32.93
C MET A 477 -104.45 33.69 33.37
N LEU A 478 -104.53 32.38 33.54
CA LEU A 478 -105.77 31.73 34.02
C LEU A 478 -106.12 32.06 35.45
N LEU A 479 -105.13 32.26 36.34
CA LEU A 479 -105.34 32.69 37.73
C LEU A 479 -105.80 34.15 37.83
N THR A 480 -105.19 35.06 36.99
CA THR A 480 -105.63 36.47 36.95
C THR A 480 -106.99 36.65 36.27
N ALA A 481 -107.45 35.79 35.38
CA ALA A 481 -108.78 35.82 34.83
C ALA A 481 -109.85 35.29 35.73
N LYS A 482 -109.55 34.70 36.92
CA LYS A 482 -110.47 34.20 37.94
C LYS A 482 -110.65 35.13 39.12
N GLN A 483 -109.92 36.26 39.22
CA GLN A 483 -110.14 37.37 40.09
C GLN A 483 -111.03 38.44 39.44
#